data_16fc9c717991d9e8700ce5a52fc6f693
#
_entry.id   16fc9c717991d9e8700ce5a52fc6f693
#
_cell.length_a   1.000
_cell.length_b   1.000
_cell.length_c   1.000
_cell.angle_alpha   90.00
_cell.angle_beta   90.00
_cell.angle_gamma   90.00
#
_symmetry.space_group_name_H-M   'P 1'
#
loop_
_entity.id
_entity.type
_entity.pdbx_description
1 polymer ?
#
loop_
_entity_poly.entity_id
_entity_poly.type
_entity_poly.pdbx_seq_one_letter_code
_entity_poly.pdbx_strand_id
1 'polypeptide(L)'
;SLSMQDLRTIADWTIRPRLLSTGGVAQVAVIGGDIKEYQILLDPARMKHYGVGLNEVLDVCRNMNRNANGGVLYEFSNEYIIRGVLSTSKAEEIAQGVVKTVNEYPVTLGDIATVKIGGKSPKLGTASERTKPAVLITVTKQPDTSTEKLTEKLDEIVVDLRKNLPADVHVSTDIFRQSHFIDNSIN
;
A
#
# COMPACT_ATOMS: atom_id res chain seq x y z
N SER A 1 -7.01 -24.21 -11.94
CA SER A 1 -6.58 -23.13 -11.05
C SER A 1 -5.70 -22.14 -11.79
N LEU A 2 -5.80 -20.87 -11.43
CA LEU A 2 -5.07 -19.80 -12.08
C LEU A 2 -3.69 -19.64 -11.45
N SER A 3 -2.68 -19.42 -12.31
CA SER A 3 -1.34 -19.10 -11.83
C SER A 3 -1.25 -17.64 -11.43
N MET A 4 -0.14 -17.26 -10.76
CA MET A 4 0.15 -15.87 -10.45
C MET A 4 0.23 -15.03 -11.72
N GLN A 5 0.80 -15.58 -12.78
CA GLN A 5 0.92 -14.88 -14.05
C GLN A 5 -0.46 -14.62 -14.67
N ASP A 6 -1.37 -15.59 -14.57
CA ASP A 6 -2.75 -15.42 -15.07
C ASP A 6 -3.48 -14.33 -14.30
N LEU A 7 -3.36 -14.33 -12.97
CA LEU A 7 -3.95 -13.29 -12.14
C LEU A 7 -3.37 -11.91 -12.46
N ARG A 8 -2.07 -11.84 -12.65
CA ARG A 8 -1.40 -10.59 -13.00
C ARG A 8 -1.91 -10.05 -14.33
N THR A 9 -2.08 -10.95 -15.29
CA THR A 9 -2.60 -10.58 -16.62
C THR A 9 -4.03 -10.04 -16.50
N ILE A 10 -4.88 -10.70 -15.72
CA ILE A 10 -6.25 -10.25 -15.52
C ILE A 10 -6.24 -8.88 -14.83
N ALA A 11 -5.42 -8.71 -13.81
CA ALA A 11 -5.33 -7.45 -13.08
C ALA A 11 -4.85 -6.31 -13.98
N ASP A 12 -3.82 -6.54 -14.78
CA ASP A 12 -3.23 -5.51 -15.63
C ASP A 12 -4.10 -5.15 -16.82
N TRP A 13 -4.75 -6.13 -17.44
CA TRP A 13 -5.45 -5.92 -18.70
C TRP A 13 -6.96 -5.77 -18.57
N THR A 14 -7.54 -6.31 -17.52
CA THR A 14 -9.00 -6.27 -17.34
C THR A 14 -9.40 -5.34 -16.20
N ILE A 15 -8.80 -5.51 -15.03
CA ILE A 15 -9.23 -4.79 -13.83
C ILE A 15 -8.66 -3.37 -13.80
N ARG A 16 -7.36 -3.24 -13.98
CA ARG A 16 -6.69 -1.94 -13.89
C ARG A 16 -7.25 -0.90 -14.85
N PRO A 17 -7.44 -1.19 -16.15
CA PRO A 17 -8.02 -0.20 -17.07
C PRO A 17 -9.42 0.23 -16.66
N ARG A 18 -10.23 -0.71 -16.18
CA ARG A 18 -11.59 -0.40 -15.73
C ARG A 18 -11.56 0.56 -14.54
N LEU A 19 -10.67 0.33 -13.57
CA LEU A 19 -10.55 1.20 -12.41
C LEU A 19 -9.99 2.56 -12.80
N LEU A 20 -9.00 2.61 -13.70
CA LEU A 20 -8.43 3.87 -14.17
C LEU A 20 -9.43 4.74 -14.91
N SER A 21 -10.42 4.14 -15.55
CA SER A 21 -11.46 4.91 -16.25
C SER A 21 -12.51 5.49 -15.31
N THR A 22 -12.46 5.14 -14.05
CA THR A 22 -13.42 5.63 -13.06
C THR A 22 -13.08 7.06 -12.63
N GLY A 23 -14.07 7.94 -12.65
CA GLY A 23 -13.87 9.31 -12.21
C GLY A 23 -13.45 9.37 -10.74
N GLY A 24 -12.43 10.17 -10.45
CA GLY A 24 -11.90 10.31 -9.10
C GLY A 24 -10.72 9.42 -8.78
N VAL A 25 -10.36 8.50 -9.67
CA VAL A 25 -9.20 7.62 -9.52
C VAL A 25 -7.98 8.31 -10.14
N ALA A 26 -6.94 8.50 -9.33
CA ALA A 26 -5.69 9.11 -9.80
C ALA A 26 -4.69 8.06 -10.25
N GLN A 27 -4.64 6.91 -9.56
CA GLN A 27 -3.65 5.88 -9.85
C GLN A 27 -4.18 4.52 -9.42
N VAL A 28 -3.77 3.49 -10.16
CA VAL A 28 -4.04 2.10 -9.82
C VAL A 28 -2.73 1.35 -9.89
N ALA A 29 -2.33 0.72 -8.81
CA ALA A 29 -1.12 -0.09 -8.75
C ALA A 29 -1.48 -1.55 -8.52
N VAL A 30 -0.73 -2.45 -9.13
CA VAL A 30 -0.91 -3.89 -8.98
C VAL A 30 0.36 -4.46 -8.35
N ILE A 31 0.21 -5.12 -7.20
CA ILE A 31 1.30 -5.77 -6.50
C ILE A 31 1.02 -7.27 -6.48
N GLY A 32 1.90 -8.04 -7.10
CA GLY A 32 1.77 -9.49 -7.13
C GLY A 32 2.82 -10.17 -6.29
N GLY A 33 2.65 -11.46 -6.08
CA GLY A 33 3.60 -12.29 -5.37
C GLY A 33 3.22 -12.54 -3.92
N ASP A 34 4.22 -12.87 -3.13
CA ASP A 34 4.03 -13.06 -1.69
C ASP A 34 3.94 -11.71 -1.01
N ILE A 35 2.73 -11.36 -0.59
CA ILE A 35 2.42 -10.05 -0.03
C ILE A 35 2.39 -10.15 1.49
N LYS A 36 3.09 -9.26 2.15
CA LYS A 36 3.19 -9.22 3.60
C LYS A 36 2.80 -7.86 4.14
N GLU A 37 2.24 -7.85 5.33
CA GLU A 37 2.01 -6.61 6.07
C GLU A 37 3.32 -6.17 6.71
N TYR A 38 3.58 -4.87 6.71
CA TYR A 38 4.68 -4.30 7.45
C TYR A 38 4.19 -3.23 8.42
N GLN A 39 4.98 -3.01 9.46
CA GLN A 39 4.77 -1.93 10.41
C GLN A 39 6.09 -1.20 10.61
N ILE A 40 6.04 0.11 10.53
CA ILE A 40 7.16 0.98 10.88
C ILE A 40 6.82 1.61 12.21
N LEU A 41 7.51 1.17 13.26
CA LEU A 41 7.31 1.67 14.62
C LEU A 41 8.30 2.81 14.83
N LEU A 42 7.85 4.04 14.67
CA LEU A 42 8.68 5.22 14.81
C LEU A 42 9.09 5.42 16.28
N ASP A 43 10.34 5.79 16.49
CA ASP A 43 10.85 6.10 17.83
C ASP A 43 11.07 7.60 17.93
N PRO A 44 10.22 8.33 18.68
CA PRO A 44 10.35 9.79 18.78
C PRO A 44 11.71 10.24 19.34
N ALA A 45 12.30 9.47 20.25
CA ALA A 45 13.60 9.81 20.81
C ALA A 45 14.71 9.71 19.77
N ARG A 46 14.70 8.66 18.95
CA ARG A 46 15.67 8.52 17.85
C ARG A 46 15.46 9.59 16.79
N MET A 47 14.20 9.87 16.46
CA MET A 47 13.89 10.93 15.51
C MET A 47 14.47 12.27 15.97
N LYS A 48 14.29 12.57 17.24
CA LYS A 48 14.85 13.80 17.82
C LYS A 48 16.37 13.80 17.77
N HIS A 49 16.98 12.66 18.09
CA HIS A 49 18.43 12.52 18.07
C HIS A 49 19.03 12.84 16.70
N TYR A 50 18.38 12.36 15.63
CA TYR A 50 18.85 12.59 14.27
C TYR A 50 18.28 13.85 13.62
N GLY A 51 17.44 14.58 14.34
CA GLY A 51 16.81 15.78 13.79
C GLY A 51 15.81 15.48 12.68
N VAL A 52 15.16 14.32 12.73
CA VAL A 52 14.19 13.90 11.74
C VAL A 52 12.78 14.26 12.19
N GLY A 53 12.05 14.98 11.35
CA GLY A 53 10.65 15.30 11.59
C GLY A 53 9.71 14.27 10.97
N LEU A 54 8.49 14.24 11.46
CA LEU A 54 7.47 13.33 10.95
C LEU A 54 7.22 13.52 9.46
N ASN A 55 7.22 14.78 8.99
CA ASN A 55 6.99 15.05 7.57
C ASN A 55 8.06 14.43 6.67
N GLU A 56 9.30 14.41 7.12
CA GLU A 56 10.38 13.78 6.36
C GLU A 56 10.16 12.28 6.23
N VAL A 57 9.69 11.63 7.30
CA VAL A 57 9.35 10.21 7.27
C VAL A 57 8.18 9.95 6.32
N LEU A 58 7.14 10.76 6.42
CA LEU A 58 5.96 10.61 5.58
C LEU A 58 6.27 10.81 4.10
N ASP A 59 7.21 11.69 3.78
CA ASP A 59 7.65 11.90 2.40
C ASP A 59 8.33 10.64 1.83
N VAL A 60 9.18 10.00 2.62
CA VAL A 60 9.79 8.72 2.20
C VAL A 60 8.71 7.67 1.92
N CYS A 61 7.72 7.61 2.79
CA CYS A 61 6.63 6.66 2.63
C CYS A 61 5.78 6.95 1.40
N ARG A 62 5.52 8.22 1.11
CA ARG A 62 4.81 8.61 -0.12
C ARG A 62 5.59 8.23 -1.36
N ASN A 63 6.91 8.37 -1.32
CA ASN A 63 7.75 7.96 -2.44
C ASN A 63 7.71 6.45 -2.67
N MET A 64 7.62 5.67 -1.60
CA MET A 64 7.42 4.23 -1.73
C MET A 64 6.08 3.91 -2.41
N ASN A 65 5.02 4.65 -2.08
CA ASN A 65 3.72 4.49 -2.74
C ASN A 65 3.77 4.81 -4.24
N ARG A 66 4.51 5.83 -4.62
CA ARG A 66 4.65 6.20 -6.04
C ARG A 66 5.38 5.14 -6.83
N ASN A 67 6.37 4.53 -6.22
CA ASN A 67 7.16 3.47 -6.85
C ASN A 67 6.50 2.12 -6.64
N ALA A 68 5.26 1.98 -6.97
CA ALA A 68 4.32 0.89 -6.67
C ALA A 68 4.88 -0.55 -6.71
N ASN A 69 6.13 -0.74 -7.12
CA ASN A 69 6.77 -2.05 -7.13
C ASN A 69 7.25 -2.50 -5.75
N GLY A 70 7.30 -1.59 -4.78
CA GLY A 70 7.88 -1.86 -3.46
C GLY A 70 6.88 -2.08 -2.34
N GLY A 71 5.76 -1.41 -2.36
CA GLY A 71 4.80 -1.52 -1.29
C GLY A 71 3.81 -0.36 -1.30
N VAL A 72 2.80 -0.46 -0.46
CA VAL A 72 1.78 0.55 -0.33
C VAL A 72 1.55 0.85 1.13
N LEU A 73 1.59 2.13 1.47
CA LEU A 73 1.16 2.59 2.79
C LEU A 73 -0.34 2.72 2.81
N TYR A 74 -0.97 2.31 3.87
CA TYR A 74 -2.41 2.49 3.99
C TYR A 74 -2.83 3.16 5.29
N GLU A 75 -1.95 3.26 6.27
CA GLU A 75 -2.37 3.83 7.54
C GLU A 75 -1.19 4.43 8.32
N PHE A 76 -1.42 5.60 8.89
CA PHE A 76 -0.56 6.20 9.91
C PHE A 76 -1.41 6.43 11.16
N SER A 77 -0.96 5.92 12.30
CA SER A 77 -1.68 6.08 13.55
C SER A 77 -1.03 7.15 14.42
N ASN A 78 -1.83 7.70 15.33
CA ASN A 78 -1.34 8.67 16.31
C ASN A 78 -0.34 8.06 17.30
N GLU A 79 -0.17 6.75 17.27
CA GLU A 79 0.82 6.06 18.09
C GLU A 79 2.17 5.94 17.40
N TYR A 80 2.42 6.72 16.37
CA TYR A 80 3.66 6.69 15.59
C TYR A 80 3.92 5.34 14.92
N ILE A 81 2.86 4.73 14.43
CA ILE A 81 2.94 3.48 13.68
C ILE A 81 2.48 3.73 12.26
N ILE A 82 3.30 3.33 11.30
CA ILE A 82 2.93 3.34 9.88
C ILE A 82 2.77 1.91 9.44
N ARG A 83 1.63 1.59 8.84
CA ARG A 83 1.32 0.26 8.34
C ARG A 83 1.16 0.27 6.84
N GLY A 84 1.53 -0.83 6.22
CA GLY A 84 1.34 -0.99 4.79
C GLY A 84 1.49 -2.44 4.38
N VAL A 85 1.44 -2.66 3.08
CA VAL A 85 1.68 -3.97 2.49
C VAL A 85 2.78 -3.85 1.44
N LEU A 86 3.54 -4.93 1.26
CA LEU A 86 4.63 -4.98 0.31
C LEU A 86 4.82 -6.40 -0.21
N SER A 87 5.50 -6.54 -1.33
CA SER A 87 5.94 -7.86 -1.75
C SER A 87 7.17 -8.27 -0.93
N THR A 88 7.30 -9.56 -0.65
CA THR A 88 8.38 -10.08 0.18
C THR A 88 9.76 -9.73 -0.36
N SER A 89 9.90 -9.63 -1.69
CA SER A 89 11.16 -9.27 -2.31
C SER A 89 11.65 -7.87 -1.96
N LYS A 90 10.79 -7.01 -1.46
CA LYS A 90 11.14 -5.63 -1.09
C LYS A 90 11.24 -5.41 0.42
N ALA A 91 11.00 -6.46 1.21
CA ALA A 91 10.95 -6.35 2.66
C ALA A 91 12.22 -5.77 3.26
N GLU A 92 13.37 -6.20 2.79
CA GLU A 92 14.67 -5.76 3.32
C GLU A 92 15.00 -4.32 2.96
N GLU A 93 14.41 -3.80 1.92
CA GLU A 93 14.71 -2.45 1.44
C GLU A 93 14.03 -1.35 2.27
N ILE A 94 12.95 -1.68 2.99
CA ILE A 94 12.22 -0.66 3.74
C ILE A 94 13.08 0.02 4.78
N ALA A 95 13.79 -0.74 5.59
CA ALA A 95 14.61 -0.18 6.68
C ALA A 95 15.76 0.66 6.15
N GLN A 96 16.19 0.43 4.91
CA GLN A 96 17.29 1.13 4.27
C GLN A 96 16.89 2.42 3.57
N GLY A 97 15.58 2.72 3.52
CA GLY A 97 15.10 3.97 2.92
C GLY A 97 15.70 5.18 3.62
N VAL A 98 16.34 6.07 2.84
CA VAL A 98 16.99 7.26 3.39
C VAL A 98 15.95 8.34 3.66
N VAL A 99 15.86 8.77 4.91
CA VAL A 99 14.93 9.81 5.35
C VAL A 99 15.58 11.18 5.21
N LYS A 100 16.85 11.25 5.55
CA LYS A 100 17.57 12.52 5.62
C LYS A 100 19.07 12.24 5.58
N THR A 101 19.85 13.17 5.06
CA THR A 101 21.30 13.09 5.12
C THR A 101 21.80 14.14 6.10
N VAL A 102 22.57 13.71 7.10
CA VAL A 102 23.13 14.59 8.12
C VAL A 102 24.66 14.45 8.06
N ASN A 103 25.36 15.55 7.77
CA ASN A 103 26.83 15.56 7.66
C ASN A 103 27.34 14.44 6.74
N GLU A 104 26.72 14.30 5.59
CA GLU A 104 27.04 13.28 4.59
C GLU A 104 26.67 11.84 5.00
N TYR A 105 26.10 11.65 6.18
CA TYR A 105 25.62 10.36 6.63
C TYR A 105 24.14 10.19 6.33
N PRO A 106 23.75 9.12 5.61
CA PRO A 106 22.34 8.86 5.38
C PRO A 106 21.70 8.32 6.65
N VAL A 107 20.62 8.98 7.08
CA VAL A 107 19.78 8.49 8.17
C VAL A 107 18.65 7.69 7.53
N THR A 108 18.54 6.43 7.91
CA THR A 108 17.55 5.52 7.32
C THR A 108 16.35 5.34 8.23
N LEU A 109 15.28 4.73 7.70
CA LEU A 109 14.14 4.36 8.51
C LEU A 109 14.54 3.45 9.66
N GLY A 110 15.49 2.53 9.43
CA GLY A 110 15.99 1.64 10.48
C GLY A 110 16.71 2.37 11.61
N ASP A 111 17.24 3.56 11.34
CA ASP A 111 17.91 4.37 12.38
C ASP A 111 16.91 5.03 13.33
N ILE A 112 15.71 5.34 12.87
CA ILE A 112 14.72 6.09 13.63
C ILE A 112 13.48 5.26 13.98
N ALA A 113 13.41 4.02 13.53
CA ALA A 113 12.24 3.19 13.69
C ALA A 113 12.63 1.72 13.76
N THR A 114 11.70 0.91 14.24
CA THR A 114 11.80 -0.54 14.13
C THR A 114 10.83 -0.99 13.04
N VAL A 115 11.32 -1.72 12.07
CA VAL A 115 10.50 -2.23 10.97
C VAL A 115 10.18 -3.70 11.25
N LYS A 116 8.90 -4.01 11.30
CA LYS A 116 8.42 -5.38 11.48
C LYS A 116 7.70 -5.84 10.23
N ILE A 117 8.03 -7.02 9.75
CA ILE A 117 7.47 -7.58 8.51
C ILE A 117 6.94 -8.96 8.77
N GLY A 118 5.75 -9.24 8.25
CA GLY A 118 5.12 -10.54 8.40
C GLY A 118 4.21 -10.62 9.61
N GLY A 119 3.87 -11.83 10.01
CA GLY A 119 3.03 -12.09 11.18
C GLY A 119 1.55 -12.23 10.87
N LYS A 120 0.97 -11.32 10.12
CA LYS A 120 -0.43 -11.43 9.71
C LYS A 120 -0.54 -11.30 8.21
N SER A 121 -1.31 -12.18 7.59
CA SER A 121 -1.68 -11.98 6.20
C SER A 121 -2.47 -10.68 6.10
N PRO A 122 -2.26 -9.89 5.05
CA PRO A 122 -3.10 -8.72 4.84
C PRO A 122 -4.56 -9.18 4.85
N LYS A 123 -5.41 -8.40 5.48
CA LYS A 123 -6.86 -8.70 5.49
C LYS A 123 -7.47 -8.57 4.11
N LEU A 124 -6.66 -8.35 3.12
CA LEU A 124 -7.07 -8.08 1.77
C LEU A 124 -7.17 -9.35 0.97
N GLY A 125 -8.34 -9.60 0.48
CA GLY A 125 -8.59 -10.67 -0.44
C GLY A 125 -8.40 -12.04 0.16
N THR A 126 -8.13 -12.96 -0.70
CA THR A 126 -7.99 -14.37 -0.38
C THR A 126 -6.59 -14.73 0.13
N ALA A 127 -5.80 -13.74 0.48
CA ALA A 127 -4.44 -13.96 0.96
C ALA A 127 -4.39 -14.83 2.22
N SER A 128 -5.50 -15.03 2.88
CA SER A 128 -5.61 -15.95 4.00
C SER A 128 -5.51 -17.41 3.57
N GLU A 129 -5.67 -17.69 2.30
CA GLU A 129 -5.57 -19.05 1.79
C GLU A 129 -4.15 -19.32 1.34
N ARG A 130 -3.51 -20.16 2.12
CA ARG A 130 -2.07 -20.38 2.19
C ARG A 130 -1.33 -20.69 0.91
N THR A 131 -1.98 -21.18 -0.12
CA THR A 131 -1.29 -21.68 -1.31
C THR A 131 -1.81 -21.08 -2.60
N LYS A 132 -2.81 -20.22 -2.52
CA LYS A 132 -3.37 -19.63 -3.72
C LYS A 132 -2.65 -18.33 -4.05
N PRO A 133 -2.29 -18.13 -5.31
CA PRO A 133 -1.71 -16.88 -5.73
C PRO A 133 -2.70 -15.73 -5.51
N ALA A 134 -2.17 -14.59 -5.13
CA ALA A 134 -2.99 -13.40 -4.90
C ALA A 134 -2.31 -12.17 -5.48
N VAL A 135 -3.11 -11.22 -5.90
CA VAL A 135 -2.65 -9.91 -6.36
C VAL A 135 -3.38 -8.85 -5.56
N LEU A 136 -2.65 -7.86 -5.11
CA LEU A 136 -3.23 -6.71 -4.44
C LEU A 136 -3.34 -5.57 -5.44
N ILE A 137 -4.52 -4.99 -5.53
CA ILE A 137 -4.75 -3.83 -6.39
C ILE A 137 -5.09 -2.66 -5.48
N THR A 138 -4.31 -1.58 -5.60
CA THR A 138 -4.52 -0.38 -4.81
C THR A 138 -4.99 0.75 -5.69
N VAL A 139 -5.94 1.51 -5.20
CA VAL A 139 -6.52 2.64 -5.91
C VAL A 139 -6.24 3.90 -5.12
N THR A 140 -5.59 4.87 -5.76
CA THR A 140 -5.35 6.18 -5.18
C THR A 140 -6.38 7.16 -5.71
N LYS A 141 -7.07 7.85 -4.81
CA LYS A 141 -8.04 8.84 -5.23
C LYS A 141 -7.38 10.17 -5.59
N GLN A 142 -8.05 10.94 -6.43
CA GLN A 142 -7.68 12.32 -6.66
C GLN A 142 -7.98 13.15 -5.41
N PRO A 143 -7.18 14.20 -5.13
CA PRO A 143 -7.29 14.94 -3.87
C PRO A 143 -8.65 15.54 -3.57
N ASP A 144 -9.37 15.96 -4.60
CA ASP A 144 -10.67 16.63 -4.48
C ASP A 144 -11.86 15.66 -4.52
N THR A 145 -11.58 14.36 -4.56
CA THR A 145 -12.63 13.35 -4.66
C THR A 145 -13.07 12.89 -3.28
N SER A 146 -14.38 12.77 -3.09
CA SER A 146 -14.96 12.21 -1.88
C SER A 146 -14.61 10.73 -1.78
N THR A 147 -14.04 10.31 -0.65
CA THR A 147 -13.73 8.90 -0.39
C THR A 147 -15.00 8.06 -0.41
N GLU A 148 -16.09 8.55 0.16
CA GLU A 148 -17.35 7.82 0.20
C GLU A 148 -17.93 7.58 -1.19
N LYS A 149 -17.94 8.61 -2.01
CA LYS A 149 -18.48 8.49 -3.37
C LYS A 149 -17.62 7.56 -4.23
N LEU A 150 -16.30 7.68 -4.09
CA LEU A 150 -15.42 6.80 -4.83
C LEU A 150 -15.59 5.34 -4.39
N THR A 151 -15.73 5.11 -3.09
CA THR A 151 -15.97 3.78 -2.54
C THR A 151 -17.23 3.15 -3.12
N GLU A 152 -18.31 3.92 -3.21
CA GLU A 152 -19.56 3.44 -3.81
C GLU A 152 -19.36 3.04 -5.26
N LYS A 153 -18.65 3.86 -6.04
CA LYS A 153 -18.35 3.53 -7.44
C LYS A 153 -17.50 2.28 -7.56
N LEU A 154 -16.50 2.14 -6.70
CA LEU A 154 -15.62 0.98 -6.73
C LEU A 154 -16.38 -0.30 -6.36
N ASP A 155 -17.30 -0.22 -5.40
CA ASP A 155 -18.13 -1.37 -5.03
C ASP A 155 -19.00 -1.81 -6.21
N GLU A 156 -19.59 -0.89 -6.94
CA GLU A 156 -20.35 -1.20 -8.13
C GLU A 156 -19.50 -1.86 -9.20
N ILE A 157 -18.28 -1.35 -9.41
CA ILE A 157 -17.35 -1.92 -10.37
C ILE A 157 -16.96 -3.34 -9.99
N VAL A 158 -16.72 -3.59 -8.70
CA VAL A 158 -16.37 -4.92 -8.22
C VAL A 158 -17.52 -5.90 -8.45
N VAL A 159 -18.75 -5.49 -8.20
CA VAL A 159 -19.92 -6.33 -8.47
C VAL A 159 -19.97 -6.69 -9.95
N ASP A 160 -19.75 -5.71 -10.83
CA ASP A 160 -19.76 -5.94 -12.27
C ASP A 160 -18.59 -6.84 -12.70
N LEU A 161 -17.40 -6.62 -12.16
CA LEU A 161 -16.23 -7.44 -12.46
C LEU A 161 -16.43 -8.89 -12.07
N ARG A 162 -17.06 -9.16 -10.94
CA ARG A 162 -17.33 -10.54 -10.50
C ARG A 162 -18.17 -11.32 -11.49
N LYS A 163 -19.03 -10.64 -12.22
CA LYS A 163 -19.87 -11.29 -13.23
C LYS A 163 -19.10 -11.67 -14.49
N ASN A 164 -18.00 -10.98 -14.76
CA ASN A 164 -17.28 -11.11 -16.01
C ASN A 164 -15.92 -11.80 -15.87
N LEU A 165 -15.50 -12.10 -14.66
CA LEU A 165 -14.23 -12.78 -14.40
C LEU A 165 -14.43 -14.29 -14.33
N PRO A 166 -13.37 -15.07 -14.59
CA PRO A 166 -13.44 -16.52 -14.43
C PRO A 166 -13.91 -16.90 -13.03
N ALA A 167 -14.61 -18.01 -12.92
CA ALA A 167 -15.19 -18.45 -11.64
C ALA A 167 -14.13 -18.68 -10.55
N ASP A 168 -12.89 -18.97 -10.95
CA ASP A 168 -11.78 -19.20 -10.03
C ASP A 168 -11.23 -17.92 -9.42
N VAL A 169 -11.59 -16.76 -9.96
CA VAL A 169 -11.08 -15.48 -9.49
C VAL A 169 -12.04 -14.89 -8.48
N HIS A 170 -11.53 -14.67 -7.28
CA HIS A 170 -12.30 -14.05 -6.21
C HIS A 170 -11.79 -12.63 -5.98
N VAL A 171 -12.69 -11.66 -6.05
CA VAL A 171 -12.37 -10.27 -5.79
C VAL A 171 -13.03 -9.88 -4.49
N SER A 172 -12.22 -9.45 -3.53
CA SER A 172 -12.74 -8.89 -2.28
C SER A 172 -12.23 -7.46 -2.14
N THR A 173 -13.00 -6.65 -1.45
CA THR A 173 -12.67 -5.25 -1.23
C THR A 173 -12.37 -5.01 0.23
N ASP A 174 -11.30 -4.28 0.47
CA ASP A 174 -11.01 -3.75 1.78
C ASP A 174 -10.53 -2.32 1.55
N ILE A 175 -11.04 -1.40 2.33
CA ILE A 175 -10.84 0.01 2.06
C ILE A 175 -9.88 0.59 3.07
N PHE A 176 -8.74 1.08 2.55
CA PHE A 176 -7.72 1.71 3.35
C PHE A 176 -7.94 3.22 3.37
N ARG A 177 -7.84 3.81 4.55
CA ARG A 177 -8.03 5.23 4.71
C ARG A 177 -6.76 6.03 4.45
N GLN A 178 -6.23 5.91 3.24
CA GLN A 178 -5.06 6.69 2.85
C GLN A 178 -5.32 8.19 2.85
N SER A 179 -6.57 8.58 2.61
CA SER A 179 -6.96 9.98 2.72
C SER A 179 -6.68 10.54 4.11
N HIS A 180 -6.93 9.75 5.13
CA HIS A 180 -6.65 10.16 6.51
C HIS A 180 -5.15 10.37 6.73
N PHE A 181 -4.32 9.49 6.17
CA PHE A 181 -2.88 9.61 6.21
C PHE A 181 -2.41 10.92 5.56
N ILE A 182 -2.95 11.25 4.39
CA ILE A 182 -2.59 12.48 3.67
C ILE A 182 -3.04 13.72 4.46
N ASP A 183 -4.25 13.71 5.01
CA ASP A 183 -4.78 14.82 5.77
C ASP A 183 -3.93 15.11 7.01
N ASN A 184 -3.51 14.09 7.71
CA ASN A 184 -2.64 14.24 8.87
C ASN A 184 -1.27 14.83 8.52
N SER A 185 -0.82 14.67 7.30
CA SER A 185 0.47 15.19 6.86
C SER A 185 0.42 16.64 6.40
N ILE A 186 -0.75 17.15 6.09
CA ILE A 186 -0.95 18.51 5.63
C ILE A 186 -1.13 19.48 6.81
N ASN A 187 -1.67 18.99 7.89
CA ASN A 187 -1.86 19.74 9.12
C ASN A 187 -0.59 19.68 9.99
#